data_49486c0b3b72f73fcc9244292794c321
#
_entry.id   49486c0b3b72f73fcc9244292794c321
#
_cell.length_a   1.000
_cell.length_b   1.000
_cell.length_c   1.000
_cell.angle_alpha   90.00
_cell.angle_beta   90.00
_cell.angle_gamma   90.00
#
_symmetry.space_group_name_H-M   'P 1'
#
loop_
_entity.id
_entity.type
_entity.pdbx_description
1 polymer ?
#
loop_
_entity_poly.entity_id
_entity_poly.type
_entity_poly.pdbx_seq_one_letter_code
_entity_poly.pdbx_strand_id
1 'polypeptide(L)'
;ATFDSCIRYLGEDPWDRIREIKKVMPKTPQQMLLRGQNLLGYRHYSDDVVRKFVDQCVENGVSVFRIFDAMNDMRNLKTATDQTIKLGQHAQGTISYTVSPVHTTQMWIDMAKEIEDMGAHSLCIKDMAGLLQPYVAYDLVKQLKEAVDIPIQLHAHATTGLSTASIIKAVEAGIDRVDTSIGSMSMTYGHSATNSVVSILENSPRKTGLDLEKLEEIDAYFRPIRCKYAQFEGSLKGVDSRILLSQVPGGMLTNMENQLREQNAADKMDEVLAEIPRVRKDLGYIPLVTPTSQIVGTQSVLNVLTGERYKTITKESAGILKGEYGSTPAPVDKALQAKVLEGSHPITCRPADNIAPEMHILEQEFDTIVAEKGITLAKNKIDDLLTYALFPQVGISFLENRDNPDFFEPAPQVVDTCAKPDSEEGTYTVSFKGASYTVEVSAGGNVTSMKASSDDGAPASASTEKEIVADEVTPTEGEAIGAPLSGNIWKVMVESHQKVVEGDVLVILEAMKMETEIRAAKGGVVVDISIKEGDSVTVGQTLLTIA
;
A
#
# COMPACT_ATOMS: atom_id res chain seq x y z
N ALA A 1 12.95 -0.86 -0.96
CA ALA A 1 12.09 0.20 -0.44
C ALA A 1 11.38 0.87 -1.60
N THR A 2 10.18 1.34 -1.35
CA THR A 2 9.44 2.14 -2.32
C THR A 2 9.85 3.60 -2.19
N PHE A 3 9.67 4.39 -3.25
CA PHE A 3 9.93 5.82 -3.23
C PHE A 3 9.18 6.50 -2.07
N ASP A 4 7.88 6.21 -1.93
CA ASP A 4 7.06 6.75 -0.84
C ASP A 4 7.67 6.52 0.55
N SER A 5 8.15 5.31 0.83
CA SER A 5 8.77 5.01 2.12
C SER A 5 10.09 5.76 2.34
N CYS A 6 10.89 5.94 1.30
CA CYS A 6 12.15 6.69 1.39
C CYS A 6 11.89 8.15 1.76
N ILE A 7 11.00 8.82 1.02
CA ILE A 7 10.75 10.25 1.16
C ILE A 7 9.84 10.60 2.36
N ARG A 8 8.91 9.71 2.74
CA ARG A 8 7.93 9.97 3.81
C ARG A 8 8.50 9.70 5.20
N TYR A 9 9.24 8.60 5.36
CA TYR A 9 9.64 8.12 6.68
C TYR A 9 11.15 8.17 6.90
N LEU A 10 11.95 7.80 5.89
CA LEU A 10 13.38 7.61 6.08
C LEU A 10 14.21 8.87 5.83
N GLY A 11 13.65 9.89 5.19
CA GLY A 11 14.41 11.06 4.76
C GLY A 11 15.51 10.73 3.74
N GLU A 12 15.33 9.65 2.97
CA GLU A 12 16.30 9.20 1.97
C GLU A 12 15.86 9.53 0.55
N ASP A 13 16.80 10.01 -0.26
CA ASP A 13 16.57 10.17 -1.69
C ASP A 13 16.46 8.79 -2.36
N PRO A 14 15.30 8.45 -2.96
CA PRO A 14 15.11 7.15 -3.59
C PRO A 14 16.01 6.92 -4.81
N TRP A 15 16.41 7.97 -5.51
CA TRP A 15 17.32 7.89 -6.66
C TRP A 15 18.77 7.60 -6.21
N ASP A 16 19.21 8.24 -5.12
CA ASP A 16 20.49 7.94 -4.49
C ASP A 16 20.53 6.50 -4.00
N ARG A 17 19.46 5.99 -3.41
CA ARG A 17 19.36 4.60 -2.98
C ARG A 17 19.58 3.63 -4.15
N ILE A 18 18.98 3.89 -5.31
CA ILE A 18 19.20 3.06 -6.52
C ILE A 18 20.68 3.09 -6.92
N ARG A 19 21.28 4.29 -6.96
CA ARG A 19 22.69 4.49 -7.32
C ARG A 19 23.63 3.76 -6.35
N GLU A 20 23.42 3.88 -5.06
CA GLU A 20 24.25 3.24 -4.02
C GLU A 20 24.13 1.71 -4.06
N ILE A 21 22.91 1.16 -4.24
CA ILE A 21 22.75 -0.28 -4.41
C ILE A 21 23.50 -0.76 -5.67
N LYS A 22 23.37 -0.03 -6.78
CA LYS A 22 24.09 -0.38 -8.03
C LYS A 22 25.60 -0.35 -7.86
N LYS A 23 26.12 0.60 -7.10
CA LYS A 23 27.55 0.75 -6.81
C LYS A 23 28.10 -0.43 -5.99
N VAL A 24 27.37 -0.89 -4.97
CA VAL A 24 27.83 -2.01 -4.12
C VAL A 24 27.51 -3.38 -4.73
N MET A 25 26.53 -3.46 -5.62
CA MET A 25 26.11 -4.70 -6.31
C MET A 25 26.16 -4.54 -7.84
N PRO A 26 27.31 -4.24 -8.44
CA PRO A 26 27.41 -3.86 -9.85
C PRO A 26 27.03 -4.98 -10.83
N LYS A 27 27.21 -6.25 -10.42
CA LYS A 27 26.94 -7.43 -11.26
C LYS A 27 25.49 -7.93 -11.14
N THR A 28 24.77 -7.57 -10.07
CA THR A 28 23.40 -8.00 -9.84
C THR A 28 22.44 -7.06 -10.57
N PRO A 29 21.57 -7.58 -11.45
CA PRO A 29 20.55 -6.77 -12.07
C PRO A 29 19.59 -6.20 -11.01
N GLN A 30 19.36 -4.89 -11.04
CA GLN A 30 18.36 -4.24 -10.20
C GLN A 30 16.99 -4.31 -10.88
N GLN A 31 16.00 -4.81 -10.16
CA GLN A 31 14.63 -4.89 -10.62
C GLN A 31 13.75 -3.86 -9.94
N MET A 32 12.97 -3.12 -10.74
CA MET A 32 11.92 -2.24 -10.27
C MET A 32 10.55 -2.81 -10.58
N LEU A 33 9.65 -2.82 -9.58
CA LEU A 33 8.23 -3.07 -9.79
C LEU A 33 7.57 -1.77 -10.28
N LEU A 34 6.88 -1.84 -11.42
CA LEU A 34 6.28 -0.70 -12.09
C LEU A 34 4.80 -0.99 -12.40
N ARG A 35 3.91 -0.09 -11.99
CA ARG A 35 2.46 -0.24 -12.21
C ARG A 35 2.05 0.36 -13.56
N GLY A 36 2.63 -0.13 -14.66
CA GLY A 36 2.28 0.33 -16.00
C GLY A 36 2.09 1.85 -16.07
N GLN A 37 0.90 2.28 -16.45
CA GLN A 37 0.58 3.71 -16.59
C GLN A 37 0.46 4.48 -15.26
N ASN A 38 0.31 3.79 -14.13
CA ASN A 38 0.31 4.43 -12.79
C ASN A 38 1.73 4.66 -12.24
N LEU A 39 2.78 4.14 -12.86
CA LEU A 39 4.16 4.19 -12.35
C LEU A 39 4.25 3.71 -10.90
N LEU A 40 4.49 4.61 -9.95
CA LEU A 40 4.50 4.35 -8.51
C LEU A 40 3.32 5.04 -7.79
N GLY A 41 2.50 5.80 -8.53
CA GLY A 41 1.37 6.58 -8.01
C GLY A 41 0.04 5.83 -8.02
N TYR A 42 -1.04 6.58 -7.82
CA TYR A 42 -2.41 6.08 -7.71
C TYR A 42 -3.30 6.50 -8.88
N ARG A 43 -2.83 7.38 -9.78
CA ARG A 43 -3.50 7.80 -11.01
C ARG A 43 -2.73 7.31 -12.23
N HIS A 44 -3.35 7.37 -13.41
CA HIS A 44 -2.64 7.26 -14.66
C HIS A 44 -1.86 8.55 -14.95
N TYR A 45 -0.67 8.40 -15.49
CA TYR A 45 0.17 9.49 -15.99
C TYR A 45 0.14 9.50 -17.52
N SER A 46 0.46 10.65 -18.12
CA SER A 46 0.66 10.75 -19.55
C SER A 46 1.87 9.93 -20.02
N ASP A 47 1.89 9.58 -21.30
CA ASP A 47 2.94 8.74 -21.89
C ASP A 47 4.33 9.37 -21.80
N ASP A 48 4.45 10.71 -21.84
CA ASP A 48 5.73 11.41 -21.72
C ASP A 48 6.31 11.30 -20.32
N VAL A 49 5.48 11.37 -19.26
CA VAL A 49 5.88 11.15 -17.87
C VAL A 49 6.35 9.70 -17.67
N VAL A 50 5.58 8.72 -18.21
CA VAL A 50 5.96 7.29 -18.12
C VAL A 50 7.32 7.05 -18.77
N ARG A 51 7.53 7.55 -19.98
CA ARG A 51 8.81 7.39 -20.68
C ARG A 51 9.95 8.05 -19.91
N LYS A 52 9.75 9.28 -19.44
CA LYS A 52 10.79 10.01 -18.70
C LYS A 52 11.16 9.32 -17.39
N PHE A 53 10.18 8.75 -16.69
CA PHE A 53 10.44 7.99 -15.48
C PHE A 53 11.25 6.72 -15.75
N VAL A 54 10.93 5.97 -16.81
CA VAL A 54 11.70 4.77 -17.20
C VAL A 54 13.11 5.16 -17.61
N ASP A 55 13.31 6.24 -18.40
CA ASP A 55 14.63 6.76 -18.76
C ASP A 55 15.46 7.01 -17.51
N GLN A 56 14.89 7.73 -16.53
CA GLN A 56 15.59 8.11 -15.31
C GLN A 56 15.94 6.90 -14.43
N CYS A 57 15.05 5.90 -14.37
CA CYS A 57 15.34 4.65 -13.66
C CYS A 57 16.55 3.91 -14.28
N VAL A 58 16.63 3.86 -15.60
CA VAL A 58 17.74 3.22 -16.32
C VAL A 58 19.04 3.99 -16.09
N GLU A 59 19.04 5.32 -16.20
CA GLU A 59 20.20 6.16 -15.92
C GLU A 59 20.75 5.94 -14.51
N ASN A 60 19.86 5.69 -13.53
CA ASN A 60 20.25 5.43 -12.15
C ASN A 60 20.63 3.97 -11.85
N GLY A 61 20.45 3.04 -12.81
CA GLY A 61 21.00 1.68 -12.72
C GLY A 61 19.98 0.55 -12.64
N VAL A 62 18.69 0.83 -12.81
CA VAL A 62 17.65 -0.21 -12.95
C VAL A 62 17.80 -0.88 -14.31
N SER A 63 17.76 -2.21 -14.34
CA SER A 63 17.96 -3.00 -15.56
C SER A 63 16.83 -4.00 -15.84
N VAL A 64 15.94 -4.22 -14.89
CA VAL A 64 14.76 -5.08 -15.06
C VAL A 64 13.52 -4.33 -14.60
N PHE A 65 12.52 -4.21 -15.46
CA PHE A 65 11.25 -3.58 -15.14
C PHE A 65 10.16 -4.66 -15.12
N ARG A 66 9.65 -4.95 -13.92
CA ARG A 66 8.48 -5.80 -13.73
C ARG A 66 7.23 -4.94 -13.84
N ILE A 67 6.62 -4.97 -15.01
CA ILE A 67 5.53 -4.07 -15.39
C ILE A 67 4.20 -4.81 -15.24
N PHE A 68 3.31 -4.29 -14.40
CA PHE A 68 1.97 -4.84 -14.21
C PHE A 68 0.90 -3.74 -14.27
N ASP A 69 -0.33 -4.14 -14.52
CA ASP A 69 -1.49 -3.29 -14.35
C ASP A 69 -2.43 -3.87 -13.28
N ALA A 70 -2.99 -3.00 -12.43
CA ALA A 70 -3.85 -3.44 -11.35
C ALA A 70 -5.22 -3.96 -11.82
N MET A 71 -5.66 -3.54 -13.01
CA MET A 71 -6.89 -4.01 -13.65
C MET A 71 -6.65 -5.25 -14.52
N ASN A 72 -5.38 -5.60 -14.81
CA ASN A 72 -4.97 -6.51 -15.86
C ASN A 72 -5.40 -6.06 -17.28
N ASP A 73 -5.49 -4.76 -17.48
CA ASP A 73 -5.65 -4.18 -18.82
C ASP A 73 -4.29 -4.08 -19.51
N MET A 74 -4.00 -5.01 -20.41
CA MET A 74 -2.68 -5.11 -21.04
C MET A 74 -2.31 -3.86 -21.84
N ARG A 75 -3.27 -3.05 -22.27
CA ARG A 75 -3.01 -1.75 -22.94
C ARG A 75 -2.23 -0.78 -22.05
N ASN A 76 -2.40 -0.87 -20.73
CA ASN A 76 -1.72 -0.01 -19.76
C ASN A 76 -0.24 -0.38 -19.53
N LEU A 77 0.21 -1.54 -20.02
CA LEU A 77 1.61 -1.96 -19.95
C LEU A 77 2.44 -1.38 -21.09
N LYS A 78 1.79 -1.02 -22.21
CA LYS A 78 2.46 -0.79 -23.49
C LYS A 78 3.56 0.27 -23.44
N THR A 79 3.28 1.45 -22.94
CA THR A 79 4.25 2.57 -22.97
C THR A 79 5.50 2.27 -22.14
N ALA A 80 5.33 1.70 -20.95
CA ALA A 80 6.47 1.33 -20.10
C ALA A 80 7.28 0.18 -20.72
N THR A 81 6.62 -0.81 -21.33
CA THR A 81 7.26 -1.94 -22.02
C THR A 81 8.06 -1.45 -23.23
N ASP A 82 7.44 -0.67 -24.11
CA ASP A 82 8.08 -0.11 -25.30
C ASP A 82 9.34 0.72 -24.94
N GLN A 83 9.23 1.57 -23.91
CA GLN A 83 10.35 2.41 -23.49
C GLN A 83 11.48 1.59 -22.87
N THR A 84 11.16 0.57 -22.06
CA THR A 84 12.15 -0.34 -21.49
C THR A 84 12.93 -1.07 -22.57
N ILE A 85 12.23 -1.61 -23.57
CA ILE A 85 12.85 -2.31 -24.71
C ILE A 85 13.72 -1.35 -25.53
N LYS A 86 13.23 -0.15 -25.82
CA LYS A 86 13.96 0.89 -26.57
C LYS A 86 15.30 1.25 -25.91
N LEU A 87 15.34 1.21 -24.57
CA LEU A 87 16.58 1.46 -23.79
C LEU A 87 17.47 0.23 -23.64
N GLY A 88 17.13 -0.90 -24.27
CA GLY A 88 17.88 -2.15 -24.19
C GLY A 88 17.84 -2.82 -22.82
N GLN A 89 16.80 -2.53 -22.01
CA GLN A 89 16.61 -3.10 -20.69
C GLN A 89 15.59 -4.24 -20.71
N HIS A 90 15.55 -5.05 -19.64
CA HIS A 90 14.67 -6.22 -19.56
C HIS A 90 13.25 -5.81 -19.14
N ALA A 91 12.31 -5.90 -20.09
CA ALA A 91 10.88 -5.74 -19.82
C ALA A 91 10.29 -7.10 -19.41
N GLN A 92 9.72 -7.19 -18.20
CA GLN A 92 8.98 -8.33 -17.71
C GLN A 92 7.51 -7.94 -17.58
N GLY A 93 6.68 -8.42 -18.52
CA GLY A 93 5.23 -8.24 -18.44
C GLY A 93 4.64 -9.11 -17.33
N THR A 94 3.63 -8.63 -16.65
CA THR A 94 3.16 -9.29 -15.43
C THR A 94 1.64 -9.42 -15.42
N ILE A 95 1.16 -10.61 -15.11
CA ILE A 95 -0.24 -10.93 -14.82
C ILE A 95 -0.46 -10.81 -13.32
N SER A 96 -1.38 -9.95 -12.89
CA SER A 96 -1.85 -9.88 -11.50
C SER A 96 -2.82 -11.04 -11.24
N TYR A 97 -2.27 -12.17 -10.73
CA TYR A 97 -3.05 -13.38 -10.51
C TYR A 97 -4.09 -13.19 -9.40
N THR A 98 -5.31 -13.65 -9.68
CA THR A 98 -6.40 -13.65 -8.71
C THR A 98 -7.40 -14.75 -9.03
N VAL A 99 -8.34 -14.98 -8.11
CA VAL A 99 -9.38 -16.00 -8.24
C VAL A 99 -10.75 -15.33 -8.17
N SER A 100 -11.65 -15.67 -9.10
CA SER A 100 -13.06 -15.28 -9.06
C SER A 100 -13.84 -16.13 -10.05
N PRO A 101 -15.20 -16.07 -10.07
CA PRO A 101 -16.01 -16.80 -11.04
C PRO A 101 -15.72 -16.46 -12.51
N VAL A 102 -15.07 -15.32 -12.79
CA VAL A 102 -14.80 -14.85 -14.17
C VAL A 102 -13.36 -15.08 -14.62
N HIS A 103 -12.42 -15.27 -13.69
CA HIS A 103 -11.02 -15.51 -14.02
C HIS A 103 -10.80 -16.98 -14.39
N THR A 104 -10.49 -17.23 -15.63
CA THR A 104 -10.25 -18.58 -16.19
C THR A 104 -8.80 -18.75 -16.60
N THR A 105 -8.34 -20.00 -16.72
CA THR A 105 -6.99 -20.29 -17.23
C THR A 105 -6.78 -19.71 -18.63
N GLN A 106 -7.81 -19.72 -19.46
CA GLN A 106 -7.73 -19.15 -20.81
C GLN A 106 -7.44 -17.66 -20.80
N MET A 107 -8.06 -16.88 -19.87
CA MET A 107 -7.74 -15.45 -19.72
C MET A 107 -6.24 -15.22 -19.43
N TRP A 108 -5.67 -16.05 -18.56
CA TRP A 108 -4.25 -15.94 -18.24
C TRP A 108 -3.35 -16.26 -19.43
N ILE A 109 -3.74 -17.24 -20.25
CA ILE A 109 -3.05 -17.60 -21.49
C ILE A 109 -3.14 -16.46 -22.51
N ASP A 110 -4.31 -15.88 -22.68
CA ASP A 110 -4.52 -14.78 -23.64
C ASP A 110 -3.70 -13.54 -23.24
N MET A 111 -3.71 -13.17 -21.95
CA MET A 111 -2.86 -12.10 -21.43
C MET A 111 -1.35 -12.38 -21.61
N ALA A 112 -0.94 -13.63 -21.42
CA ALA A 112 0.46 -14.03 -21.62
C ALA A 112 0.90 -13.84 -23.08
N LYS A 113 0.05 -14.18 -24.04
CA LYS A 113 0.30 -13.95 -25.47
C LYS A 113 0.37 -12.45 -25.80
N GLU A 114 -0.57 -11.66 -25.28
CA GLU A 114 -0.52 -10.20 -25.45
C GLU A 114 0.79 -9.60 -24.91
N ILE A 115 1.28 -10.08 -23.76
CA ILE A 115 2.56 -9.67 -23.18
C ILE A 115 3.74 -10.06 -24.08
N GLU A 116 3.74 -11.27 -24.63
CA GLU A 116 4.75 -11.72 -25.58
C GLU A 116 4.70 -10.90 -26.88
N ASP A 117 3.51 -10.66 -27.42
CA ASP A 117 3.28 -9.86 -28.63
C ASP A 117 3.73 -8.40 -28.47
N MET A 118 3.73 -7.85 -27.24
CA MET A 118 4.31 -6.55 -26.93
C MET A 118 5.85 -6.56 -26.99
N GLY A 119 6.49 -7.73 -27.17
CA GLY A 119 7.93 -7.89 -27.17
C GLY A 119 8.56 -7.97 -25.78
N ALA A 120 7.82 -8.25 -24.73
CA ALA A 120 8.36 -8.45 -23.40
C ALA A 120 9.38 -9.62 -23.38
N HIS A 121 10.43 -9.48 -22.58
CA HIS A 121 11.52 -10.46 -22.49
C HIS A 121 11.18 -11.63 -21.55
N SER A 122 10.19 -11.50 -20.69
CA SER A 122 9.71 -12.56 -19.81
C SER A 122 8.31 -12.23 -19.27
N LEU A 123 7.62 -13.25 -18.81
CA LEU A 123 6.31 -13.19 -18.16
C LEU A 123 6.46 -13.41 -16.65
N CYS A 124 5.72 -12.66 -15.83
CA CYS A 124 5.58 -12.92 -14.39
C CYS A 124 4.14 -13.23 -14.01
N ILE A 125 3.93 -14.35 -13.32
CA ILE A 125 2.68 -14.65 -12.61
C ILE A 125 2.83 -14.06 -11.22
N LYS A 126 2.07 -13.00 -10.90
CA LYS A 126 2.17 -12.26 -9.64
C LYS A 126 1.00 -12.55 -8.73
N ASP A 127 1.20 -13.43 -7.76
CA ASP A 127 0.23 -13.81 -6.74
C ASP A 127 0.48 -13.03 -5.43
N MET A 128 -0.14 -11.85 -5.35
CA MET A 128 0.02 -10.92 -4.21
C MET A 128 -0.63 -11.40 -2.92
N ALA A 129 -1.70 -12.17 -3.02
CA ALA A 129 -2.46 -12.60 -1.85
C ALA A 129 -2.18 -14.08 -1.46
N GLY A 130 -1.33 -14.77 -2.22
CA GLY A 130 -1.02 -16.19 -1.96
C GLY A 130 -2.18 -17.12 -2.28
N LEU A 131 -2.95 -16.83 -3.34
CA LEU A 131 -4.16 -17.57 -3.73
C LEU A 131 -3.89 -18.73 -4.67
N LEU A 132 -2.73 -18.76 -5.32
CA LEU A 132 -2.39 -19.77 -6.32
C LEU A 132 -2.17 -21.13 -5.63
N GLN A 133 -3.15 -22.01 -5.80
CA GLN A 133 -3.11 -23.36 -5.25
C GLN A 133 -2.06 -24.22 -5.97
N PRO A 134 -1.39 -25.16 -5.28
CA PRO A 134 -0.25 -25.90 -5.84
C PRO A 134 -0.56 -26.66 -7.14
N TYR A 135 -1.68 -27.35 -7.21
CA TYR A 135 -2.05 -28.09 -8.44
C TYR A 135 -2.53 -27.18 -9.57
N VAL A 136 -3.18 -26.05 -9.22
CA VAL A 136 -3.51 -25.00 -10.20
C VAL A 136 -2.23 -24.36 -10.74
N ALA A 137 -1.21 -24.15 -9.90
CA ALA A 137 0.09 -23.65 -10.33
C ALA A 137 0.75 -24.59 -11.35
N TYR A 138 0.70 -25.90 -11.10
CA TYR A 138 1.21 -26.90 -12.04
C TYR A 138 0.52 -26.80 -13.40
N ASP A 139 -0.82 -26.84 -13.41
CA ASP A 139 -1.61 -26.82 -14.64
C ASP A 139 -1.47 -25.51 -15.40
N LEU A 140 -1.48 -24.37 -14.69
CA LEU A 140 -1.31 -23.05 -15.29
C LEU A 140 0.07 -22.90 -15.94
N VAL A 141 1.14 -23.23 -15.20
CA VAL A 141 2.51 -23.13 -15.72
C VAL A 141 2.70 -24.03 -16.92
N LYS A 142 2.20 -25.28 -16.88
CA LYS A 142 2.29 -26.19 -18.01
C LYS A 142 1.64 -25.61 -19.26
N GLN A 143 0.40 -25.09 -19.15
CA GLN A 143 -0.31 -24.50 -20.27
C GLN A 143 0.34 -23.23 -20.79
N LEU A 144 0.87 -22.38 -19.90
CA LEU A 144 1.62 -21.18 -20.30
C LEU A 144 2.90 -21.54 -21.05
N LYS A 145 3.65 -22.56 -20.60
CA LYS A 145 4.86 -23.04 -21.31
C LYS A 145 4.56 -23.63 -22.69
N GLU A 146 3.33 -24.08 -22.94
CA GLU A 146 2.87 -24.51 -24.25
C GLU A 146 2.37 -23.33 -25.12
N ALA A 147 2.03 -22.19 -24.52
CA ALA A 147 1.38 -21.07 -25.18
C ALA A 147 2.32 -19.91 -25.55
N VAL A 148 3.43 -19.72 -24.84
CA VAL A 148 4.41 -18.65 -25.04
C VAL A 148 5.84 -19.18 -24.98
N ASP A 149 6.75 -18.56 -25.75
CA ASP A 149 8.17 -18.94 -25.82
C ASP A 149 9.05 -18.21 -24.81
N ILE A 150 8.57 -17.07 -24.28
CA ILE A 150 9.33 -16.26 -23.32
C ILE A 150 9.41 -16.95 -21.95
N PRO A 151 10.51 -16.74 -21.18
CA PRO A 151 10.66 -17.29 -19.83
C PRO A 151 9.56 -16.84 -18.88
N ILE A 152 9.10 -17.77 -18.02
CA ILE A 152 8.02 -17.54 -17.06
C ILE A 152 8.59 -17.51 -15.64
N GLN A 153 8.17 -16.53 -14.85
CA GLN A 153 8.54 -16.35 -13.45
C GLN A 153 7.32 -16.41 -12.54
N LEU A 154 7.43 -17.08 -11.40
CA LEU A 154 6.42 -17.08 -10.35
C LEU A 154 6.83 -16.18 -9.18
N HIS A 155 5.99 -15.22 -8.85
CA HIS A 155 6.05 -14.37 -7.69
C HIS A 155 4.84 -14.66 -6.80
N ALA A 156 5.02 -15.39 -5.70
CA ALA A 156 3.93 -15.82 -4.82
C ALA A 156 4.21 -15.44 -3.37
N HIS A 157 3.26 -14.72 -2.76
CA HIS A 157 3.33 -14.38 -1.34
C HIS A 157 2.95 -15.56 -0.44
N ALA A 158 3.55 -15.62 0.75
CA ALA A 158 3.42 -16.74 1.67
C ALA A 158 2.27 -16.58 2.69
N THR A 159 1.47 -15.53 2.57
CA THR A 159 0.49 -15.12 3.59
C THR A 159 -0.55 -16.20 3.91
N THR A 160 -0.95 -17.00 2.93
CA THR A 160 -1.90 -18.11 3.09
C THR A 160 -1.23 -19.45 3.46
N GLY A 161 0.11 -19.51 3.38
CA GLY A 161 0.88 -20.74 3.59
C GLY A 161 1.05 -21.61 2.34
N LEU A 162 0.43 -21.28 1.21
CA LEU A 162 0.47 -22.12 -0.01
C LEU A 162 1.74 -21.95 -0.84
N SER A 163 2.41 -20.81 -0.74
CA SER A 163 3.45 -20.34 -1.67
C SER A 163 4.56 -21.35 -1.93
N THR A 164 5.13 -21.98 -0.88
CA THR A 164 6.21 -22.97 -1.07
C THR A 164 5.75 -24.18 -1.87
N ALA A 165 4.57 -24.73 -1.56
CA ALA A 165 4.01 -25.85 -2.29
C ALA A 165 3.67 -25.49 -3.76
N SER A 166 3.17 -24.28 -3.98
CA SER A 166 2.87 -23.74 -5.31
C SER A 166 4.14 -23.54 -6.15
N ILE A 167 5.22 -23.03 -5.54
CA ILE A 167 6.53 -22.94 -6.17
C ILE A 167 7.03 -24.31 -6.61
N ILE A 168 6.98 -25.32 -5.72
CA ILE A 168 7.47 -26.66 -6.07
C ILE A 168 6.66 -27.26 -7.20
N LYS A 169 5.34 -27.12 -7.20
CA LYS A 169 4.49 -27.59 -8.30
C LYS A 169 4.72 -26.83 -9.61
N ALA A 170 4.99 -25.53 -9.55
CA ALA A 170 5.40 -24.76 -10.72
C ALA A 170 6.76 -25.22 -11.27
N VAL A 171 7.71 -25.55 -10.39
CA VAL A 171 9.03 -26.11 -10.79
C VAL A 171 8.87 -27.47 -11.48
N GLU A 172 8.02 -28.36 -10.98
CA GLU A 172 7.69 -29.64 -11.61
C GLU A 172 7.05 -29.44 -12.99
N ALA A 173 6.25 -28.38 -13.18
CA ALA A 173 5.63 -28.02 -14.46
C ALA A 173 6.57 -27.33 -15.46
N GLY A 174 7.81 -27.00 -15.04
CA GLY A 174 8.83 -26.43 -15.93
C GLY A 174 8.98 -24.91 -15.87
N ILE A 175 8.55 -24.23 -14.80
CA ILE A 175 8.76 -22.79 -14.66
C ILE A 175 10.25 -22.43 -14.72
N ASP A 176 10.57 -21.26 -15.27
CA ASP A 176 11.97 -20.87 -15.50
C ASP A 176 12.59 -20.17 -14.27
N ARG A 177 11.80 -19.38 -13.54
CA ARG A 177 12.26 -18.59 -12.39
C ARG A 177 11.21 -18.53 -11.29
N VAL A 178 11.66 -18.39 -10.04
CA VAL A 178 10.79 -18.19 -8.88
C VAL A 178 11.36 -17.08 -7.99
N ASP A 179 10.48 -16.32 -7.36
CA ASP A 179 10.86 -15.34 -6.35
C ASP A 179 10.85 -15.99 -4.97
N THR A 180 11.90 -15.72 -4.19
CA THR A 180 12.05 -16.15 -2.80
C THR A 180 12.64 -15.01 -1.98
N SER A 181 12.61 -15.12 -0.66
CA SER A 181 13.19 -14.13 0.26
C SER A 181 14.33 -14.73 1.06
N ILE A 182 15.25 -13.89 1.53
CA ILE A 182 16.23 -14.25 2.54
C ILE A 182 15.48 -14.93 3.71
N GLY A 183 15.96 -16.07 4.22
CA GLY A 183 15.23 -16.93 5.15
C GLY A 183 14.72 -16.20 6.39
N SER A 184 15.57 -15.42 7.07
CA SER A 184 15.17 -14.61 8.23
C SER A 184 14.19 -13.48 7.93
N MET A 185 14.07 -13.04 6.65
CA MET A 185 13.15 -11.99 6.18
C MET A 185 11.95 -12.57 5.43
N SER A 186 11.76 -13.89 5.44
CA SER A 186 10.76 -14.61 4.66
C SER A 186 9.44 -14.84 5.39
N MET A 187 8.51 -15.49 4.68
CA MET A 187 7.20 -15.91 5.19
C MET A 187 6.25 -14.76 5.55
N THR A 188 5.19 -15.01 6.27
CA THR A 188 4.14 -14.04 6.63
C THR A 188 3.63 -13.26 5.42
N TYR A 189 3.93 -11.97 5.33
CA TYR A 189 3.57 -11.10 4.19
C TYR A 189 4.56 -11.18 3.02
N GLY A 190 5.72 -11.80 3.21
CA GLY A 190 6.78 -11.93 2.20
C GLY A 190 6.63 -13.17 1.34
N HIS A 191 7.77 -13.71 0.93
CA HIS A 191 7.85 -14.90 0.07
C HIS A 191 8.35 -16.12 0.87
N SER A 192 8.35 -17.29 0.21
CA SER A 192 8.99 -18.49 0.73
C SER A 192 10.48 -18.29 0.94
N ALA A 193 11.03 -18.92 1.97
CA ALA A 193 12.45 -18.82 2.28
C ALA A 193 13.32 -19.44 1.17
N THR A 194 14.34 -18.71 0.72
CA THR A 194 15.29 -19.18 -0.30
C THR A 194 15.95 -20.47 0.13
N ASN A 195 16.46 -20.53 1.38
CA ASN A 195 17.14 -21.68 1.94
C ASN A 195 16.26 -22.94 1.89
N SER A 196 14.97 -22.81 2.25
CA SER A 196 14.01 -23.92 2.20
C SER A 196 13.76 -24.40 0.78
N VAL A 197 13.53 -23.49 -0.17
CA VAL A 197 13.29 -23.85 -1.57
C VAL A 197 14.52 -24.51 -2.20
N VAL A 198 15.72 -23.99 -1.95
CA VAL A 198 16.98 -24.56 -2.42
C VAL A 198 17.16 -25.97 -1.86
N SER A 199 16.96 -26.16 -0.55
CA SER A 199 17.06 -27.47 0.10
C SER A 199 16.05 -28.50 -0.44
N ILE A 200 14.79 -28.09 -0.68
CA ILE A 200 13.76 -28.98 -1.27
C ILE A 200 14.17 -29.44 -2.67
N LEU A 201 14.79 -28.56 -3.46
CA LEU A 201 15.15 -28.84 -4.85
C LEU A 201 16.51 -29.54 -5.01
N GLU A 202 17.31 -29.71 -3.95
CA GLU A 202 18.70 -30.21 -4.03
C GLU A 202 18.79 -31.57 -4.71
N ASN A 203 17.89 -32.49 -4.40
CA ASN A 203 17.89 -33.84 -4.98
C ASN A 203 16.95 -33.98 -6.19
N SER A 204 16.49 -32.86 -6.78
CA SER A 204 15.62 -32.84 -7.93
C SER A 204 16.40 -32.62 -9.25
N PRO A 205 15.83 -32.97 -10.41
CA PRO A 205 16.41 -32.62 -11.71
C PRO A 205 16.51 -31.10 -11.95
N ARG A 206 15.85 -30.30 -11.09
CA ARG A 206 15.76 -28.84 -11.17
C ARG A 206 16.52 -28.15 -10.04
N LYS A 207 17.60 -28.78 -9.52
CA LYS A 207 18.44 -28.18 -8.49
C LYS A 207 18.97 -26.81 -8.92
N THR A 208 19.02 -25.88 -7.97
CA THR A 208 19.39 -24.48 -8.23
C THR A 208 20.90 -24.26 -8.42
N GLY A 209 21.74 -25.12 -7.83
CA GLY A 209 23.19 -24.94 -7.76
C GLY A 209 23.62 -23.84 -6.79
N LEU A 210 22.72 -23.29 -5.99
CA LEU A 210 23.06 -22.33 -4.94
C LEU A 210 23.65 -23.05 -3.73
N ASP A 211 24.62 -22.39 -3.09
CA ASP A 211 25.34 -22.88 -1.92
C ASP A 211 24.55 -22.53 -0.65
N LEU A 212 24.07 -23.57 0.05
CA LEU A 212 23.24 -23.40 1.22
C LEU A 212 23.98 -22.78 2.41
N GLU A 213 25.29 -23.07 2.56
CA GLU A 213 26.10 -22.50 3.65
C GLU A 213 26.23 -20.98 3.48
N LYS A 214 26.47 -20.51 2.25
CA LYS A 214 26.51 -19.06 1.96
C LYS A 214 25.17 -18.38 2.12
N LEU A 215 24.07 -19.08 1.83
CA LEU A 215 22.73 -18.55 2.08
C LEU A 215 22.48 -18.41 3.58
N GLU A 216 22.96 -19.36 4.43
CA GLU A 216 22.87 -19.26 5.88
C GLU A 216 23.73 -18.14 6.47
N GLU A 217 24.91 -17.86 5.89
CA GLU A 217 25.72 -16.69 6.27
C GLU A 217 24.96 -15.38 6.04
N ILE A 218 24.30 -15.24 4.88
CA ILE A 218 23.44 -14.09 4.57
C ILE A 218 22.26 -14.03 5.55
N ASP A 219 21.64 -15.14 5.83
CA ASP A 219 20.50 -15.26 6.72
C ASP A 219 20.85 -14.87 8.17
N ALA A 220 21.99 -15.32 8.65
CA ALA A 220 22.52 -14.94 9.96
C ALA A 220 22.74 -13.43 10.10
N TYR A 221 23.22 -12.77 9.03
CA TYR A 221 23.37 -11.31 9.02
C TYR A 221 22.01 -10.60 9.12
N PHE A 222 20.98 -11.05 8.39
CA PHE A 222 19.69 -10.37 8.36
C PHE A 222 18.78 -10.70 9.56
N ARG A 223 19.06 -11.76 10.32
CA ARG A 223 18.24 -12.15 11.48
C ARG A 223 18.12 -11.05 12.55
N PRO A 224 19.21 -10.42 13.04
CA PRO A 224 19.10 -9.29 13.96
C PRO A 224 18.50 -8.04 13.32
N ILE A 225 18.67 -7.86 12.00
CA ILE A 225 18.06 -6.73 11.29
C ILE A 225 16.53 -6.86 11.31
N ARG A 226 15.97 -8.06 11.14
CA ARG A 226 14.52 -8.26 11.27
C ARG A 226 14.01 -7.89 12.67
N CYS A 227 14.73 -8.27 13.72
CA CYS A 227 14.39 -7.87 15.09
C CYS A 227 14.37 -6.33 15.25
N LYS A 228 15.32 -5.64 14.62
CA LYS A 228 15.38 -4.18 14.60
C LYS A 228 14.11 -3.53 14.03
N TYR A 229 13.47 -4.18 13.06
CA TYR A 229 12.25 -3.69 12.40
C TYR A 229 10.95 -4.32 12.94
N ALA A 230 11.02 -5.11 14.02
CA ALA A 230 9.87 -5.85 14.56
C ALA A 230 8.67 -4.98 14.93
N GLN A 231 8.90 -3.73 15.36
CA GLN A 231 7.84 -2.78 15.69
C GLN A 231 6.95 -2.39 14.49
N PHE A 232 7.46 -2.56 13.26
CA PHE A 232 6.72 -2.27 12.02
C PHE A 232 6.03 -3.52 11.43
N GLU A 233 6.25 -4.70 12.03
CA GLU A 233 5.55 -5.91 11.60
C GLU A 233 4.09 -5.87 12.06
N GLY A 234 3.16 -6.27 11.18
CA GLY A 234 1.75 -6.42 11.53
C GLY A 234 1.51 -7.54 12.55
N SER A 235 0.24 -7.70 12.93
CA SER A 235 -0.19 -8.70 13.91
C SER A 235 0.02 -10.15 13.46
N LEU A 236 0.11 -10.40 12.16
CA LEU A 236 0.29 -11.74 11.59
C LEU A 236 1.65 -12.36 11.95
N LYS A 237 1.65 -13.45 12.73
CA LYS A 237 2.85 -14.20 13.13
C LYS A 237 3.00 -15.56 12.44
N GLY A 238 2.16 -15.89 11.48
CA GLY A 238 2.19 -17.16 10.76
C GLY A 238 1.50 -17.03 9.41
N VAL A 239 0.42 -17.77 9.22
CA VAL A 239 -0.43 -17.72 8.03
C VAL A 239 -1.83 -17.23 8.38
N ASP A 240 -2.50 -16.58 7.44
CA ASP A 240 -3.90 -16.19 7.58
C ASP A 240 -4.76 -16.85 6.50
N SER A 241 -5.49 -17.90 6.89
CA SER A 241 -6.37 -18.63 5.98
C SER A 241 -7.65 -17.86 5.58
N ARG A 242 -8.02 -16.80 6.32
CA ARG A 242 -9.18 -15.93 5.95
C ARG A 242 -8.96 -15.30 4.59
N ILE A 243 -7.70 -15.08 4.19
CA ILE A 243 -7.32 -14.54 2.89
C ILE A 243 -7.79 -15.43 1.73
N LEU A 244 -7.87 -16.74 1.91
CA LEU A 244 -8.40 -17.65 0.89
C LEU A 244 -9.85 -17.33 0.50
N LEU A 245 -10.59 -16.67 1.39
CA LEU A 245 -11.97 -16.21 1.17
C LEU A 245 -12.04 -14.73 0.82
N SER A 246 -11.44 -13.86 1.64
CA SER A 246 -11.44 -12.40 1.45
C SER A 246 -10.55 -11.94 0.30
N GLN A 247 -9.51 -12.71 -0.03
CA GLN A 247 -8.53 -12.46 -1.09
C GLN A 247 -7.70 -11.16 -0.90
N VAL A 248 -7.64 -10.67 0.32
CA VAL A 248 -6.95 -9.43 0.69
C VAL A 248 -5.46 -9.67 0.80
N PRO A 249 -4.60 -8.92 0.09
CA PRO A 249 -3.14 -9.04 0.26
C PRO A 249 -2.69 -8.70 1.68
N GLY A 250 -1.67 -9.41 2.17
CA GLY A 250 -1.21 -9.28 3.56
C GLY A 250 -0.83 -7.86 3.98
N GLY A 251 -0.14 -7.10 3.12
CA GLY A 251 0.19 -5.70 3.40
C GLY A 251 -1.03 -4.79 3.54
N MET A 252 -2.13 -5.11 2.86
CA MET A 252 -3.38 -4.39 3.02
C MET A 252 -4.05 -4.69 4.36
N LEU A 253 -3.99 -5.95 4.85
CA LEU A 253 -4.53 -6.31 6.16
C LEU A 253 -3.93 -5.45 7.28
N THR A 254 -2.60 -5.34 7.31
CA THR A 254 -1.91 -4.50 8.31
C THR A 254 -2.35 -3.04 8.24
N ASN A 255 -2.46 -2.50 7.03
CA ASN A 255 -2.93 -1.13 6.85
C ASN A 255 -4.38 -0.97 7.36
N MET A 256 -5.28 -1.91 7.03
CA MET A 256 -6.66 -1.88 7.49
C MET A 256 -6.78 -2.02 9.02
N GLU A 257 -5.99 -2.90 9.64
CA GLU A 257 -5.95 -3.03 11.10
C GLU A 257 -5.58 -1.70 11.76
N ASN A 258 -4.54 -1.04 11.25
CA ASN A 258 -4.11 0.27 11.76
C ASN A 258 -5.19 1.34 11.57
N GLN A 259 -5.78 1.41 10.38
CA GLN A 259 -6.83 2.38 10.06
C GLN A 259 -8.09 2.19 10.91
N LEU A 260 -8.57 0.94 11.06
CA LEU A 260 -9.72 0.67 11.93
C LEU A 260 -9.40 0.99 13.40
N ARG A 261 -8.15 0.80 13.83
CA ARG A 261 -7.71 1.20 15.18
C ARG A 261 -7.71 2.72 15.35
N GLU A 262 -7.23 3.47 14.37
CA GLU A 262 -7.30 4.95 14.35
C GLU A 262 -8.73 5.48 14.37
N GLN A 263 -9.67 4.72 13.79
CA GLN A 263 -11.10 5.02 13.77
C GLN A 263 -11.85 4.52 15.02
N ASN A 264 -11.14 3.92 16.02
CA ASN A 264 -11.75 3.22 17.16
C ASN A 264 -12.77 2.14 16.77
N ALA A 265 -12.58 1.50 15.63
CA ALA A 265 -13.45 0.49 15.03
C ALA A 265 -12.73 -0.84 14.75
N ALA A 266 -11.73 -1.18 15.56
CA ALA A 266 -10.94 -2.41 15.40
C ALA A 266 -11.80 -3.69 15.47
N ASP A 267 -12.93 -3.63 16.17
CA ASP A 267 -13.94 -4.70 16.26
C ASP A 267 -14.68 -4.96 14.95
N LYS A 268 -14.65 -4.01 14.00
CA LYS A 268 -15.31 -4.11 12.69
C LYS A 268 -14.50 -4.87 11.63
N MET A 269 -13.32 -5.36 11.95
CA MET A 269 -12.41 -5.99 10.98
C MET A 269 -13.08 -7.15 10.22
N ASP A 270 -13.80 -8.03 10.89
CA ASP A 270 -14.45 -9.18 10.24
C ASP A 270 -15.61 -8.74 9.32
N GLU A 271 -16.36 -7.69 9.69
CA GLU A 271 -17.40 -7.10 8.83
C GLU A 271 -16.79 -6.50 7.55
N VAL A 272 -15.66 -5.80 7.68
CA VAL A 272 -14.93 -5.23 6.53
C VAL A 272 -14.39 -6.34 5.63
N LEU A 273 -13.79 -7.40 6.19
CA LEU A 273 -13.32 -8.55 5.42
C LEU A 273 -14.45 -9.26 4.66
N ALA A 274 -15.66 -9.31 5.22
CA ALA A 274 -16.84 -9.85 4.55
C ALA A 274 -17.38 -8.93 3.44
N GLU A 275 -17.19 -7.60 3.57
CA GLU A 275 -17.65 -6.62 2.58
C GLU A 275 -16.72 -6.53 1.35
N ILE A 276 -15.42 -6.79 1.51
CA ILE A 276 -14.44 -6.70 0.42
C ILE A 276 -14.81 -7.53 -0.82
N PRO A 277 -15.18 -8.82 -0.73
CA PRO A 277 -15.60 -9.59 -1.89
C PRO A 277 -16.83 -9.02 -2.60
N ARG A 278 -17.73 -8.36 -1.86
CA ARG A 278 -18.94 -7.74 -2.39
C ARG A 278 -18.61 -6.48 -3.18
N VAL A 279 -17.79 -5.58 -2.60
CA VAL A 279 -17.31 -4.37 -3.30
C VAL A 279 -16.51 -4.78 -4.53
N ARG A 280 -15.63 -5.77 -4.42
CA ARG A 280 -14.86 -6.30 -5.54
C ARG A 280 -15.75 -6.81 -6.69
N LYS A 281 -16.85 -7.51 -6.36
CA LYS A 281 -17.83 -7.95 -7.35
C LYS A 281 -18.49 -6.76 -8.05
N ASP A 282 -18.93 -5.76 -7.30
CA ASP A 282 -19.61 -4.57 -7.83
C ASP A 282 -18.68 -3.77 -8.76
N LEU A 283 -17.37 -3.80 -8.51
CA LEU A 283 -16.33 -3.19 -9.35
C LEU A 283 -15.80 -4.12 -10.47
N GLY A 284 -16.52 -5.20 -10.82
CA GLY A 284 -16.18 -6.06 -11.96
C GLY A 284 -15.10 -7.10 -11.69
N TYR A 285 -14.95 -7.57 -10.45
CA TYR A 285 -14.00 -8.62 -10.03
C TYR A 285 -12.52 -8.25 -10.26
N ILE A 286 -12.16 -6.99 -10.13
CA ILE A 286 -10.78 -6.53 -10.28
C ILE A 286 -9.81 -7.28 -9.36
N PRO A 287 -8.55 -7.50 -9.75
CA PRO A 287 -7.53 -8.06 -8.87
C PRO A 287 -7.30 -7.15 -7.65
N LEU A 288 -6.96 -7.74 -6.50
CA LEU A 288 -6.59 -6.99 -5.30
C LEU A 288 -5.06 -6.84 -5.22
N VAL A 289 -4.55 -5.87 -5.96
CA VAL A 289 -3.15 -5.42 -5.95
C VAL A 289 -3.13 -3.90 -5.82
N THR A 290 -2.02 -3.30 -5.43
CA THR A 290 -1.94 -1.83 -5.36
C THR A 290 -2.10 -1.20 -6.76
N PRO A 291 -2.99 -0.21 -7.00
CA PRO A 291 -3.82 0.50 -6.02
C PRO A 291 -5.20 -0.12 -5.75
N THR A 292 -5.71 -1.03 -6.58
CA THR A 292 -7.08 -1.57 -6.52
C THR A 292 -7.43 -2.21 -5.16
N SER A 293 -6.46 -2.86 -4.49
CA SER A 293 -6.65 -3.39 -3.15
C SER A 293 -7.01 -2.30 -2.14
N GLN A 294 -6.33 -1.17 -2.21
CA GLN A 294 -6.61 -0.02 -1.33
C GLN A 294 -7.96 0.61 -1.65
N ILE A 295 -8.28 0.77 -2.94
CA ILE A 295 -9.57 1.31 -3.38
C ILE A 295 -10.73 0.46 -2.85
N VAL A 296 -10.67 -0.86 -3.06
CA VAL A 296 -11.69 -1.79 -2.57
C VAL A 296 -11.75 -1.80 -1.04
N GLY A 297 -10.58 -1.77 -0.37
CA GLY A 297 -10.49 -1.74 1.08
C GLY A 297 -11.11 -0.51 1.69
N THR A 298 -10.75 0.68 1.21
CA THR A 298 -11.29 1.95 1.70
C THR A 298 -12.80 2.02 1.48
N GLN A 299 -13.27 1.64 0.30
CA GLN A 299 -14.72 1.60 0.03
C GLN A 299 -15.45 0.63 0.95
N SER A 300 -14.83 -0.53 1.27
CA SER A 300 -15.42 -1.51 2.18
C SER A 300 -15.49 -0.98 3.62
N VAL A 301 -14.42 -0.32 4.08
CA VAL A 301 -14.40 0.34 5.40
C VAL A 301 -15.49 1.40 5.47
N LEU A 302 -15.62 2.27 4.46
CA LEU A 302 -16.68 3.28 4.40
C LEU A 302 -18.09 2.68 4.45
N ASN A 303 -18.33 1.62 3.66
CA ASN A 303 -19.62 0.94 3.65
C ASN A 303 -20.00 0.40 5.04
N VAL A 304 -19.05 -0.16 5.78
CA VAL A 304 -19.26 -0.70 7.12
C VAL A 304 -19.44 0.40 8.16
N LEU A 305 -18.57 1.41 8.16
CA LEU A 305 -18.62 2.49 9.15
C LEU A 305 -19.86 3.37 9.00
N THR A 306 -20.31 3.63 7.77
CA THR A 306 -21.53 4.42 7.52
C THR A 306 -22.81 3.61 7.71
N GLY A 307 -22.73 2.28 7.81
CA GLY A 307 -23.87 1.38 7.92
C GLY A 307 -24.71 1.26 6.63
N GLU A 308 -24.33 1.96 5.56
CA GLU A 308 -25.00 1.96 4.26
C GLU A 308 -24.00 1.85 3.13
N ARG A 309 -24.20 0.84 2.24
CA ARG A 309 -23.31 0.60 1.12
C ARG A 309 -23.39 1.74 0.11
N TYR A 310 -22.21 2.28 -0.27
CA TYR A 310 -22.08 3.36 -1.25
C TYR A 310 -22.86 4.64 -0.92
N LYS A 311 -23.10 4.90 0.38
CA LYS A 311 -23.55 6.20 0.85
C LYS A 311 -22.55 7.28 0.45
N THR A 312 -21.27 6.98 0.65
CA THR A 312 -20.14 7.75 0.14
C THR A 312 -19.34 6.86 -0.83
N ILE A 313 -19.07 7.35 -2.03
CA ILE A 313 -18.24 6.68 -3.02
C ILE A 313 -16.92 7.42 -3.10
N THR A 314 -15.79 6.71 -2.92
CA THR A 314 -14.47 7.33 -3.04
C THR A 314 -14.21 7.76 -4.49
N LYS A 315 -13.37 8.79 -4.66
CA LYS A 315 -12.94 9.29 -5.98
C LYS A 315 -12.38 8.16 -6.85
N GLU A 316 -11.56 7.31 -6.24
CA GLU A 316 -10.92 6.18 -6.94
C GLU A 316 -11.93 5.08 -7.30
N SER A 317 -12.89 4.77 -6.42
CA SER A 317 -13.99 3.84 -6.76
C SER A 317 -14.84 4.39 -7.90
N ALA A 318 -15.13 5.69 -7.88
CA ALA A 318 -15.80 6.37 -8.97
C ALA A 318 -14.96 6.31 -10.27
N GLY A 319 -13.63 6.51 -10.19
CA GLY A 319 -12.72 6.39 -11.32
C GLY A 319 -12.74 5.00 -11.97
N ILE A 320 -12.79 3.91 -11.18
CA ILE A 320 -12.95 2.55 -11.73
C ILE A 320 -14.28 2.43 -12.48
N LEU A 321 -15.38 2.92 -11.90
CA LEU A 321 -16.70 2.88 -12.52
C LEU A 321 -16.79 3.73 -13.81
N LYS A 322 -16.02 4.83 -13.89
CA LYS A 322 -15.87 5.66 -15.07
C LYS A 322 -14.95 5.06 -16.14
N GLY A 323 -14.16 4.03 -15.82
CA GLY A 323 -13.17 3.43 -16.70
C GLY A 323 -11.83 4.19 -16.75
N GLU A 324 -11.54 5.07 -15.80
CA GLU A 324 -10.29 5.85 -15.72
C GLU A 324 -9.06 5.00 -15.41
N TYR A 325 -9.25 3.77 -14.91
CA TYR A 325 -8.18 2.81 -14.62
C TYR A 325 -8.01 1.74 -15.73
N GLY A 326 -8.93 1.68 -16.69
CA GLY A 326 -8.94 0.68 -17.76
C GLY A 326 -10.13 -0.28 -17.69
N SER A 327 -10.06 -1.34 -18.47
CA SER A 327 -11.11 -2.36 -18.57
C SER A 327 -11.14 -3.22 -17.30
N THR A 328 -12.35 -3.53 -16.83
CA THR A 328 -12.57 -4.51 -15.75
C THR A 328 -12.72 -5.92 -16.30
N PRO A 329 -12.33 -6.98 -15.55
CA PRO A 329 -12.47 -8.38 -15.96
C PRO A 329 -13.91 -8.81 -16.26
N ALA A 330 -14.89 -8.18 -15.60
CA ALA A 330 -16.32 -8.37 -15.84
C ALA A 330 -17.07 -7.04 -15.78
N PRO A 331 -18.30 -6.95 -16.28
CA PRO A 331 -19.10 -5.74 -16.15
C PRO A 331 -19.27 -5.32 -14.69
N VAL A 332 -19.08 -4.03 -14.42
CA VAL A 332 -19.35 -3.42 -13.10
C VAL A 332 -20.86 -3.36 -12.82
N ASP A 333 -21.24 -3.12 -11.57
CA ASP A 333 -22.63 -2.88 -11.20
C ASP A 333 -23.20 -1.67 -11.96
N LYS A 334 -24.25 -1.91 -12.76
CA LYS A 334 -24.81 -0.89 -13.65
C LYS A 334 -25.50 0.25 -12.93
N ALA A 335 -26.14 -0.03 -11.80
CA ALA A 335 -26.85 1.00 -11.03
C ALA A 335 -25.84 1.94 -10.35
N LEU A 336 -24.77 1.35 -9.81
CA LEU A 336 -23.66 2.09 -9.23
C LEU A 336 -22.92 2.91 -10.28
N GLN A 337 -22.66 2.33 -11.45
CA GLN A 337 -22.02 3.03 -12.57
C GLN A 337 -22.86 4.21 -13.05
N ALA A 338 -24.17 4.02 -13.21
CA ALA A 338 -25.07 5.11 -13.61
C ALA A 338 -25.10 6.28 -12.61
N LYS A 339 -25.06 5.96 -11.30
CA LYS A 339 -24.98 6.95 -10.22
C LYS A 339 -23.72 7.83 -10.34
N VAL A 340 -22.57 7.23 -10.73
CA VAL A 340 -21.29 7.92 -10.83
C VAL A 340 -21.14 8.67 -12.15
N LEU A 341 -21.69 8.15 -13.24
CA LEU A 341 -21.58 8.74 -14.57
C LEU A 341 -22.50 9.96 -14.78
N GLU A 342 -23.57 10.09 -14.01
CA GLU A 342 -24.53 11.22 -14.08
C GLU A 342 -24.97 11.53 -15.53
N GLY A 343 -25.15 10.48 -16.32
CA GLY A 343 -25.54 10.58 -17.74
C GLY A 343 -24.40 10.66 -18.73
N SER A 344 -23.15 10.71 -18.30
CA SER A 344 -21.98 10.60 -19.18
C SER A 344 -21.71 9.13 -19.59
N HIS A 345 -20.73 8.93 -20.48
CA HIS A 345 -20.33 7.59 -20.92
C HIS A 345 -19.00 7.17 -20.28
N PRO A 346 -18.84 5.87 -19.95
CA PRO A 346 -17.58 5.38 -19.41
C PRO A 346 -16.48 5.39 -20.50
N ILE A 347 -15.24 5.55 -20.05
CA ILE A 347 -14.04 5.44 -20.89
C ILE A 347 -13.88 3.96 -21.29
N THR A 348 -13.80 3.70 -22.59
CA THR A 348 -13.61 2.34 -23.15
C THR A 348 -12.30 2.20 -23.93
N CYS A 349 -11.69 3.31 -24.34
CA CYS A 349 -10.33 3.32 -24.92
C CYS A 349 -9.28 3.09 -23.81
N ARG A 350 -8.01 3.06 -24.18
CA ARG A 350 -6.91 3.11 -23.21
C ARG A 350 -6.99 4.45 -22.45
N PRO A 351 -7.10 4.48 -21.12
CA PRO A 351 -7.34 5.74 -20.40
C PRO A 351 -6.29 6.81 -20.65
N ALA A 352 -5.02 6.42 -20.78
CA ALA A 352 -3.92 7.35 -21.02
C ALA A 352 -4.02 8.10 -22.37
N ASP A 353 -4.79 7.57 -23.34
CA ASP A 353 -5.01 8.27 -24.63
C ASP A 353 -5.81 9.56 -24.46
N ASN A 354 -6.52 9.70 -23.33
CA ASN A 354 -7.26 10.91 -22.97
C ASN A 354 -6.42 11.90 -22.12
N ILE A 355 -5.19 11.56 -21.79
CA ILE A 355 -4.30 12.40 -20.97
C ILE A 355 -3.32 13.13 -21.90
N ALA A 356 -3.40 14.45 -21.94
CA ALA A 356 -2.44 15.25 -22.69
C ALA A 356 -1.02 15.15 -22.07
N PRO A 357 0.05 15.40 -22.84
CA PRO A 357 1.41 15.43 -22.30
C PRO A 357 1.54 16.39 -21.11
N GLU A 358 2.06 15.88 -19.99
CA GLU A 358 2.08 16.61 -18.70
C GLU A 358 3.48 17.12 -18.31
N MET A 359 4.58 16.58 -18.86
CA MET A 359 5.93 16.90 -18.37
C MET A 359 6.24 18.39 -18.33
N HIS A 360 5.86 19.13 -19.35
CA HIS A 360 6.13 20.57 -19.42
C HIS A 360 5.33 21.39 -18.39
N ILE A 361 4.09 20.96 -18.10
CA ILE A 361 3.22 21.59 -17.08
C ILE A 361 3.79 21.32 -15.71
N LEU A 362 4.12 20.05 -15.43
CA LEU A 362 4.73 19.61 -14.16
C LEU A 362 6.06 20.33 -13.90
N GLU A 363 6.87 20.56 -14.96
CA GLU A 363 8.12 21.30 -14.81
C GLU A 363 7.89 22.77 -14.46
N GLN A 364 6.92 23.43 -15.09
CA GLN A 364 6.58 24.83 -14.80
C GLN A 364 6.03 25.00 -13.38
N GLU A 365 5.11 24.10 -12.97
CA GLU A 365 4.57 24.08 -11.61
C GLU A 365 5.67 23.86 -10.56
N PHE A 366 6.54 22.88 -10.83
CA PHE A 366 7.65 22.55 -9.93
C PHE A 366 8.62 23.72 -9.80
N ASP A 367 9.00 24.38 -10.91
CA ASP A 367 9.90 25.54 -10.87
C ASP A 367 9.30 26.70 -10.07
N THR A 368 8.00 26.91 -10.18
CA THR A 368 7.28 27.92 -9.38
C THR A 368 7.36 27.59 -7.89
N ILE A 369 7.02 26.36 -7.50
CA ILE A 369 7.06 25.91 -6.11
C ILE A 369 8.48 26.00 -5.53
N VAL A 370 9.49 25.58 -6.30
CA VAL A 370 10.91 25.64 -5.89
C VAL A 370 11.33 27.08 -5.62
N ALA A 371 10.93 28.01 -6.49
CA ALA A 371 11.25 29.43 -6.33
C ALA A 371 10.53 30.08 -5.12
N GLU A 372 9.25 29.76 -4.94
CA GLU A 372 8.44 30.29 -3.82
C GLU A 372 8.92 29.79 -2.46
N LYS A 373 9.28 28.51 -2.36
CA LYS A 373 9.69 27.86 -1.12
C LYS A 373 11.19 27.89 -0.85
N GLY A 374 12.00 28.33 -1.84
CA GLY A 374 13.46 28.39 -1.72
C GLY A 374 14.11 27.00 -1.60
N ILE A 375 13.56 25.99 -2.26
CA ILE A 375 14.02 24.60 -2.19
C ILE A 375 15.38 24.45 -2.88
N THR A 376 16.33 23.81 -2.22
CA THR A 376 17.61 23.41 -2.83
C THR A 376 17.44 22.11 -3.58
N LEU A 377 17.64 22.16 -4.90
CA LEU A 377 17.49 20.98 -5.76
C LEU A 377 18.72 20.05 -5.70
N ALA A 378 18.48 18.76 -5.97
CA ALA A 378 19.52 17.80 -6.22
C ALA A 378 20.36 18.20 -7.45
N LYS A 379 21.54 17.60 -7.58
CA LYS A 379 22.42 17.82 -8.74
C LYS A 379 21.72 17.57 -10.08
N ASN A 380 20.80 16.62 -10.09
CA ASN A 380 19.99 16.26 -11.24
C ASN A 380 18.53 16.68 -11.00
N LYS A 381 18.14 17.86 -11.47
CA LYS A 381 16.79 18.43 -11.30
C LYS A 381 15.66 17.45 -11.66
N ILE A 382 15.88 16.57 -12.63
CA ILE A 382 14.85 15.64 -13.10
C ILE A 382 14.49 14.59 -12.04
N ASP A 383 15.40 14.23 -11.12
CA ASP A 383 15.14 13.33 -10.02
C ASP A 383 14.08 13.95 -9.09
N ASP A 384 14.27 15.21 -8.72
CA ASP A 384 13.37 15.96 -7.85
C ASP A 384 12.02 16.24 -8.54
N LEU A 385 12.05 16.61 -9.82
CA LEU A 385 10.84 16.81 -10.62
C LEU A 385 9.97 15.55 -10.70
N LEU A 386 10.57 14.39 -10.95
CA LEU A 386 9.84 13.12 -10.99
C LEU A 386 9.35 12.68 -9.60
N THR A 387 10.11 12.98 -8.55
CA THR A 387 9.66 12.77 -7.17
C THR A 387 8.43 13.62 -6.86
N TYR A 388 8.42 14.90 -7.25
CA TYR A 388 7.25 15.77 -7.15
C TYR A 388 6.08 15.25 -8.00
N ALA A 389 6.31 14.92 -9.27
CA ALA A 389 5.25 14.47 -10.17
C ALA A 389 4.50 13.23 -9.67
N LEU A 390 5.22 12.30 -9.01
CA LEU A 390 4.65 11.08 -8.46
C LEU A 390 4.04 11.26 -7.07
N PHE A 391 4.58 12.16 -6.27
CA PHE A 391 4.22 12.40 -4.87
C PHE A 391 4.21 13.89 -4.56
N PRO A 392 3.23 14.68 -5.09
CA PRO A 392 3.30 16.13 -5.06
C PRO A 392 3.54 16.71 -3.67
N GLN A 393 2.78 16.28 -2.67
CA GLN A 393 2.89 16.80 -1.30
C GLN A 393 4.08 16.24 -0.55
N VAL A 394 4.13 14.91 -0.46
CA VAL A 394 5.20 14.22 0.29
C VAL A 394 6.56 14.50 -0.34
N GLY A 395 6.60 14.58 -1.67
CA GLY A 395 7.80 14.95 -2.42
C GLY A 395 8.27 16.36 -2.08
N ILE A 396 7.39 17.36 -2.09
CA ILE A 396 7.75 18.72 -1.70
C ILE A 396 8.18 18.79 -0.24
N SER A 397 7.43 18.16 0.67
CA SER A 397 7.80 18.08 2.09
C SER A 397 9.17 17.45 2.30
N PHE A 398 9.49 16.39 1.56
CA PHE A 398 10.82 15.77 1.56
C PHE A 398 11.89 16.75 1.04
N LEU A 399 11.66 17.44 -0.08
CA LEU A 399 12.63 18.36 -0.67
C LEU A 399 12.92 19.56 0.23
N GLU A 400 11.93 20.07 0.94
CA GLU A 400 12.09 21.14 1.95
C GLU A 400 12.91 20.70 3.17
N ASN A 401 12.84 19.41 3.53
CA ASN A 401 13.43 18.87 4.75
C ASN A 401 14.56 17.85 4.49
N ARG A 402 15.04 17.73 3.25
CA ARG A 402 16.06 16.74 2.83
C ARG A 402 17.30 16.73 3.74
N ASP A 403 17.74 17.91 4.18
CA ASP A 403 18.93 18.09 5.00
C ASP A 403 18.62 18.15 6.52
N ASN A 404 17.36 17.88 6.91
CA ASN A 404 16.91 17.92 8.30
C ASN A 404 16.53 16.50 8.78
N PRO A 405 17.47 15.70 9.30
CA PRO A 405 17.21 14.34 9.75
C PRO A 405 16.21 14.25 10.91
N ASP A 406 16.05 15.32 11.71
CA ASP A 406 15.12 15.33 12.84
C ASP A 406 13.65 15.45 12.40
N PHE A 407 13.40 15.78 11.14
CA PHE A 407 12.06 15.82 10.57
C PHE A 407 11.50 14.41 10.27
N PHE A 408 12.37 13.45 10.04
CA PHE A 408 12.00 12.09 9.65
C PHE A 408 12.03 11.13 10.83
N GLU A 409 11.46 9.95 10.63
CA GLU A 409 11.49 8.90 11.64
C GLU A 409 12.93 8.48 11.96
N PRO A 410 13.31 8.40 13.25
CA PRO A 410 14.64 7.96 13.63
C PRO A 410 14.87 6.52 13.17
N ALA A 411 16.11 6.20 12.78
CA ALA A 411 16.46 4.82 12.44
C ALA A 411 16.10 3.87 13.60
N PRO A 412 15.38 2.79 13.34
CA PRO A 412 14.94 1.89 14.40
C PRO A 412 16.14 1.31 15.14
N GLN A 413 16.05 1.30 16.46
CA GLN A 413 17.03 0.67 17.33
C GLN A 413 16.66 -0.81 17.51
N VAL A 414 17.66 -1.66 17.82
CA VAL A 414 17.39 -3.03 18.26
C VAL A 414 16.67 -2.94 19.61
N VAL A 415 15.35 -3.08 19.58
CA VAL A 415 14.62 -3.33 20.83
C VAL A 415 14.83 -4.80 21.14
N ASP A 416 15.31 -5.11 22.32
CA ASP A 416 15.69 -6.47 22.75
C ASP A 416 14.48 -7.40 22.95
N THR A 417 13.50 -7.31 22.01
CA THR A 417 12.30 -8.17 21.98
C THR A 417 12.61 -9.62 21.58
N CYS A 418 13.83 -9.87 21.06
CA CYS A 418 14.36 -11.19 20.79
C CYS A 418 15.27 -11.70 21.91
N ALA A 419 15.67 -10.86 22.84
CA ALA A 419 16.24 -11.31 24.09
C ALA A 419 15.13 -12.05 24.88
N LYS A 420 15.44 -13.22 25.40
CA LYS A 420 14.62 -13.74 26.50
C LYS A 420 14.51 -12.59 27.51
N PRO A 421 13.31 -12.29 28.03
CA PRO A 421 13.25 -11.32 29.11
C PRO A 421 14.28 -11.79 30.15
N ASP A 422 15.33 -11.01 30.34
CA ASP A 422 16.16 -11.19 31.51
C ASP A 422 15.16 -11.16 32.66
N SER A 423 15.11 -12.23 33.38
CA SER A 423 14.27 -12.34 34.56
C SER A 423 14.83 -11.33 35.56
N GLU A 424 14.38 -10.08 35.44
CA GLU A 424 14.72 -9.07 36.41
C GLU A 424 14.13 -9.51 37.73
N GLU A 425 15.02 -9.89 38.65
CA GLU A 425 14.65 -9.99 40.04
C GLU A 425 14.18 -8.60 40.47
N GLY A 426 12.98 -8.51 40.93
CA GLY A 426 12.40 -7.20 41.25
C GLY A 426 11.13 -7.31 42.09
N THR A 427 10.85 -6.19 42.72
CA THR A 427 9.61 -6.02 43.48
C THR A 427 8.63 -5.23 42.63
N TYR A 428 7.50 -5.85 42.32
CA TYR A 428 6.44 -5.27 41.48
C TYR A 428 5.21 -4.97 42.32
N THR A 429 4.53 -3.86 42.04
CA THR A 429 3.21 -3.57 42.60
C THR A 429 2.14 -3.98 41.61
N VAL A 430 1.33 -4.96 41.96
CA VAL A 430 0.23 -5.48 41.12
C VAL A 430 -1.10 -5.03 41.73
N SER A 431 -1.92 -4.30 40.98
CA SER A 431 -3.27 -3.95 41.40
C SER A 431 -4.29 -4.91 40.81
N PHE A 432 -5.07 -5.56 41.67
CA PHE A 432 -6.12 -6.50 41.26
C PHE A 432 -7.39 -6.25 42.04
N LYS A 433 -8.51 -6.04 41.37
CA LYS A 433 -9.83 -5.78 41.97
C LYS A 433 -9.82 -4.68 43.05
N GLY A 434 -9.04 -3.61 42.85
CA GLY A 434 -8.96 -2.47 43.78
C GLY A 434 -8.05 -2.68 44.98
N ALA A 435 -7.35 -3.80 45.08
CA ALA A 435 -6.32 -4.04 46.08
C ALA A 435 -4.94 -4.05 45.42
N SER A 436 -3.94 -3.42 46.07
CA SER A 436 -2.54 -3.42 45.61
C SER A 436 -1.74 -4.47 46.38
N TYR A 437 -0.95 -5.22 45.65
CA TYR A 437 -0.08 -6.27 46.18
C TYR A 437 1.36 -5.99 45.77
N THR A 438 2.27 -6.11 46.71
CA THR A 438 3.70 -6.10 46.44
C THR A 438 4.15 -7.53 46.16
N VAL A 439 4.69 -7.78 44.98
CA VAL A 439 5.10 -9.11 44.50
C VAL A 439 6.61 -9.09 44.25
N GLU A 440 7.34 -9.97 44.89
CA GLU A 440 8.75 -10.20 44.62
C GLU A 440 8.89 -11.36 43.63
N VAL A 441 9.60 -11.11 42.54
CA VAL A 441 9.87 -12.09 41.46
C VAL A 441 11.34 -12.42 41.46
N SER A 442 11.67 -13.72 41.52
CA SER A 442 13.04 -14.22 41.40
C SER A 442 13.41 -14.60 39.98
N ALA A 443 14.70 -14.79 39.72
CA ALA A 443 15.22 -15.28 38.45
C ALA A 443 14.49 -16.57 38.02
N GLY A 444 13.90 -16.54 36.78
CA GLY A 444 13.06 -17.64 36.29
C GLY A 444 11.54 -17.37 36.37
N GLY A 445 11.12 -16.16 36.82
CA GLY A 445 9.72 -15.74 36.80
C GLY A 445 8.86 -16.34 37.92
N ASN A 446 9.46 -16.94 38.94
CA ASN A 446 8.71 -17.44 40.08
C ASN A 446 8.39 -16.35 41.08
N VAL A 447 7.13 -16.26 41.51
CA VAL A 447 6.69 -15.36 42.58
C VAL A 447 7.21 -15.97 43.91
N THR A 448 8.13 -15.26 44.55
CA THR A 448 8.75 -15.71 45.81
C THR A 448 8.03 -15.17 47.03
N SER A 449 7.38 -14.03 46.94
CA SER A 449 6.50 -13.51 47.99
C SER A 449 5.40 -12.62 47.43
N MET A 450 4.28 -12.57 48.13
CA MET A 450 3.15 -11.66 47.81
C MET A 450 2.58 -11.13 49.15
N LYS A 451 2.64 -9.82 49.34
CA LYS A 451 2.07 -9.14 50.51
C LYS A 451 1.05 -8.12 50.05
N ALA A 452 -0.11 -8.13 50.71
CA ALA A 452 -1.07 -7.01 50.53
C ALA A 452 -0.47 -5.76 51.15
N SER A 453 -0.44 -4.67 50.41
CA SER A 453 -0.03 -3.38 50.97
C SER A 453 -1.21 -2.80 51.78
N SER A 454 -1.07 -2.76 53.10
CA SER A 454 -1.97 -2.02 53.95
C SER A 454 -1.55 -0.56 53.90
N ASP A 455 -2.23 0.21 53.13
CA ASP A 455 -2.08 1.65 53.12
C ASP A 455 -3.17 2.28 53.99
N ASP A 456 -2.84 2.52 55.28
CA ASP A 456 -3.54 3.46 56.13
C ASP A 456 -2.92 4.84 55.84
N GLY A 457 -3.40 5.53 54.83
CA GLY A 457 -2.95 6.88 54.49
C GLY A 457 -4.07 7.69 53.85
N ALA A 458 -4.50 8.72 54.57
CA ALA A 458 -5.56 9.66 54.24
C ALA A 458 -5.51 10.23 52.81
N PRO A 459 -6.65 10.67 52.27
CA PRO A 459 -6.74 11.11 50.88
C PRO A 459 -6.03 12.42 50.66
N ALA A 460 -4.99 12.39 49.85
CA ALA A 460 -4.39 13.62 49.32
C ALA A 460 -5.27 14.15 48.18
N SER A 461 -5.74 15.33 48.41
CA SER A 461 -6.31 16.34 47.50
C SER A 461 -6.41 16.02 46.02
N ALA A 462 -7.60 16.13 45.55
CA ALA A 462 -7.97 16.36 44.16
C ALA A 462 -7.07 17.42 43.51
N SER A 463 -6.36 17.02 42.47
CA SER A 463 -5.86 17.94 41.46
C SER A 463 -7.06 18.39 40.62
N THR A 464 -7.37 19.64 40.75
CA THR A 464 -8.35 20.41 39.99
C THR A 464 -8.17 20.13 38.48
N GLU A 465 -9.11 19.45 37.91
CA GLU A 465 -9.42 19.63 36.49
C GLU A 465 -9.78 21.09 36.29
N LYS A 466 -8.98 21.82 35.55
CA LYS A 466 -9.40 23.08 34.97
C LYS A 466 -10.49 22.75 33.96
N GLU A 467 -11.73 22.97 34.37
CA GLU A 467 -12.81 23.23 33.44
C GLU A 467 -12.35 24.39 32.54
N ILE A 468 -12.05 24.06 31.29
CA ILE A 468 -12.05 25.04 30.21
C ILE A 468 -13.50 25.42 30.04
N VAL A 469 -13.86 26.56 30.52
CA VAL A 469 -15.13 27.22 30.22
C VAL A 469 -15.21 27.32 28.70
N ALA A 470 -16.05 26.51 28.11
CA ALA A 470 -16.46 26.71 26.73
C ALA A 470 -17.18 28.06 26.69
N ASP A 471 -16.61 29.03 26.00
CA ASP A 471 -17.34 30.21 25.58
C ASP A 471 -18.58 29.70 24.83
N GLU A 472 -19.75 30.08 25.30
CA GLU A 472 -21.02 29.92 24.61
C GLU A 472 -20.93 30.64 23.27
N VAL A 473 -20.50 29.90 22.23
CA VAL A 473 -20.73 30.30 20.85
C VAL A 473 -22.23 30.10 20.61
N THR A 474 -22.93 31.19 20.43
CA THR A 474 -24.33 31.23 19.95
C THR A 474 -24.49 30.25 18.78
N PRO A 475 -25.49 29.38 18.77
CA PRO A 475 -25.73 28.47 17.66
C PRO A 475 -26.04 29.27 16.41
N THR A 476 -25.14 29.34 15.48
CA THR A 476 -25.43 29.73 14.11
C THR A 476 -26.28 28.63 13.51
N GLU A 477 -27.52 28.92 13.10
CA GLU A 477 -28.41 27.96 12.44
C GLU A 477 -27.75 27.48 11.15
N GLY A 478 -27.16 26.30 11.15
CA GLY A 478 -26.54 25.66 9.98
C GLY A 478 -26.29 24.17 10.23
N GLU A 479 -26.18 23.42 9.16
CA GLU A 479 -25.84 21.99 9.22
C GLU A 479 -24.32 21.83 9.28
N ALA A 480 -23.83 21.16 10.32
CA ALA A 480 -22.42 20.84 10.47
C ALA A 480 -22.03 19.70 9.53
N ILE A 481 -21.02 19.92 8.70
CA ILE A 481 -20.41 18.90 7.85
C ILE A 481 -19.24 18.28 8.62
N GLY A 482 -19.38 17.01 8.97
CA GLY A 482 -18.36 16.26 9.72
C GLY A 482 -17.44 15.45 8.83
N ALA A 483 -16.23 15.16 9.33
CA ALA A 483 -15.28 14.28 8.68
C ALA A 483 -15.82 12.83 8.63
N PRO A 484 -15.91 12.21 7.46
CA PRO A 484 -16.38 10.82 7.33
C PRO A 484 -15.34 9.79 7.78
N LEU A 485 -14.07 10.17 7.81
CA LEU A 485 -12.90 9.38 8.21
C LEU A 485 -11.91 10.25 8.98
N SER A 486 -11.09 9.64 9.84
CA SER A 486 -9.91 10.31 10.37
C SER A 486 -8.84 10.44 9.28
N GLY A 487 -8.15 11.56 9.27
CA GLY A 487 -7.13 11.86 8.27
C GLY A 487 -6.61 13.28 8.39
N ASN A 488 -5.88 13.74 7.40
CA ASN A 488 -5.36 15.10 7.34
C ASN A 488 -6.13 15.93 6.30
N ILE A 489 -6.45 17.16 6.63
CA ILE A 489 -7.06 18.10 5.67
C ILE A 489 -6.01 18.45 4.61
N TRP A 490 -6.27 18.00 3.40
CA TRP A 490 -5.37 18.30 2.30
C TRP A 490 -5.63 19.67 1.71
N LYS A 491 -6.90 19.97 1.45
CA LYS A 491 -7.27 21.25 0.86
C LYS A 491 -8.66 21.67 1.28
N VAL A 492 -8.83 22.95 1.56
CA VAL A 492 -10.13 23.58 1.76
C VAL A 492 -10.50 24.28 0.45
N MET A 493 -11.61 23.86 -0.18
CA MET A 493 -12.02 24.29 -1.52
C MET A 493 -13.02 25.44 -1.52
N VAL A 494 -13.43 25.88 -0.33
CA VAL A 494 -14.44 26.91 -0.15
C VAL A 494 -13.98 27.97 0.83
N GLU A 495 -14.55 29.17 0.73
CA GLU A 495 -14.30 30.29 1.64
C GLU A 495 -15.54 30.57 2.51
N SER A 496 -15.35 31.19 3.67
CA SER A 496 -16.47 31.64 4.50
C SER A 496 -17.36 32.60 3.71
N HIS A 497 -18.66 32.40 3.86
CA HIS A 497 -19.73 33.13 3.13
C HIS A 497 -19.84 32.78 1.63
N GLN A 498 -19.13 31.78 1.15
CA GLN A 498 -19.28 31.29 -0.22
C GLN A 498 -20.61 30.53 -0.35
N LYS A 499 -21.32 30.78 -1.46
CA LYS A 499 -22.53 30.01 -1.82
C LYS A 499 -22.10 28.72 -2.51
N VAL A 500 -22.63 27.59 -2.05
CA VAL A 500 -22.39 26.25 -2.60
C VAL A 500 -23.70 25.61 -3.04
N VAL A 501 -23.63 24.70 -3.98
CA VAL A 501 -24.76 23.87 -4.42
C VAL A 501 -24.51 22.41 -4.05
N GLU A 502 -25.57 21.60 -4.04
CA GLU A 502 -25.45 20.16 -3.81
C GLU A 502 -24.42 19.54 -4.77
N GLY A 503 -23.48 18.76 -4.21
CA GLY A 503 -22.40 18.11 -4.97
C GLY A 503 -21.10 18.90 -5.05
N ASP A 504 -21.06 20.18 -4.68
CA ASP A 504 -19.82 20.96 -4.67
C ASP A 504 -18.80 20.35 -3.69
N VAL A 505 -17.52 20.32 -4.08
CA VAL A 505 -16.43 19.88 -3.22
C VAL A 505 -16.10 20.96 -2.21
N LEU A 506 -16.23 20.65 -0.92
CA LEU A 506 -16.00 21.56 0.20
C LEU A 506 -14.57 21.46 0.72
N VAL A 507 -14.15 20.22 0.99
CA VAL A 507 -12.86 19.89 1.58
C VAL A 507 -12.33 18.62 0.92
N ILE A 508 -11.03 18.54 0.75
CA ILE A 508 -10.35 17.31 0.36
C ILE A 508 -9.59 16.80 1.58
N LEU A 509 -9.94 15.60 2.04
CA LEU A 509 -9.34 14.90 3.16
C LEU A 509 -8.39 13.83 2.64
N GLU A 510 -7.12 13.81 3.05
CA GLU A 510 -6.24 12.67 2.84
C GLU A 510 -6.45 11.67 3.97
N ALA A 511 -7.06 10.54 3.65
CA ALA A 511 -7.22 9.42 4.53
C ALA A 511 -6.73 8.15 3.83
N MET A 512 -5.99 7.29 4.54
CA MET A 512 -5.53 6.01 3.98
C MET A 512 -4.60 6.15 2.73
N LYS A 513 -3.86 7.27 2.62
CA LYS A 513 -3.04 7.64 1.44
C LYS A 513 -3.86 7.90 0.17
N MET A 514 -5.15 8.19 0.33
CA MET A 514 -6.07 8.54 -0.76
C MET A 514 -6.80 9.83 -0.44
N GLU A 515 -7.13 10.57 -1.49
CA GLU A 515 -7.89 11.81 -1.39
C GLU A 515 -9.39 11.49 -1.34
N THR A 516 -10.07 11.93 -0.29
CA THR A 516 -11.51 11.80 -0.15
C THR A 516 -12.15 13.18 -0.25
N GLU A 517 -12.96 13.41 -1.28
CA GLU A 517 -13.70 14.65 -1.45
C GLU A 517 -14.92 14.66 -0.52
N ILE A 518 -15.01 15.69 0.30
CA ILE A 518 -16.18 15.95 1.13
C ILE A 518 -17.02 16.97 0.40
N ARG A 519 -18.22 16.53 -0.01
CA ARG A 519 -19.12 17.31 -0.85
C ARG A 519 -20.31 17.83 -0.09
N ALA A 520 -20.86 18.95 -0.54
CA ALA A 520 -22.11 19.52 -0.02
C ALA A 520 -23.28 18.55 -0.26
N ALA A 521 -23.96 18.11 0.81
CA ALA A 521 -25.16 17.29 0.73
C ALA A 521 -26.38 18.07 0.24
N LYS A 522 -26.34 19.40 0.35
CA LYS A 522 -27.37 20.33 -0.11
C LYS A 522 -26.74 21.71 -0.40
N GLY A 523 -27.43 22.51 -1.20
CA GLY A 523 -27.02 23.89 -1.45
C GLY A 523 -27.24 24.78 -0.22
N GLY A 524 -26.38 25.78 -0.03
CA GLY A 524 -26.43 26.73 1.08
C GLY A 524 -25.31 27.74 1.02
N VAL A 525 -25.01 28.38 2.16
CA VAL A 525 -23.89 29.32 2.33
C VAL A 525 -22.97 28.78 3.41
N VAL A 526 -21.68 28.72 3.16
CA VAL A 526 -20.66 28.33 4.15
C VAL A 526 -20.62 29.41 5.25
N VAL A 527 -20.96 29.06 6.47
CA VAL A 527 -21.03 30.00 7.61
C VAL A 527 -19.71 30.04 8.35
N ASP A 528 -19.16 28.87 8.65
CA ASP A 528 -17.93 28.74 9.43
C ASP A 528 -17.07 27.61 8.86
N ILE A 529 -15.75 27.78 8.91
CA ILE A 529 -14.76 26.77 8.55
C ILE A 529 -13.88 26.55 9.76
N SER A 530 -14.05 25.40 10.42
CA SER A 530 -13.41 25.06 11.71
C SER A 530 -12.04 24.38 11.55
N ILE A 531 -11.51 24.28 10.31
CA ILE A 531 -10.30 23.55 9.95
C ILE A 531 -9.38 24.35 9.04
N LYS A 532 -8.12 23.93 8.97
CA LYS A 532 -7.11 24.46 8.05
C LYS A 532 -6.42 23.33 7.29
N GLU A 533 -5.82 23.66 6.15
CA GLU A 533 -4.95 22.75 5.43
C GLU A 533 -3.80 22.26 6.31
N GLY A 534 -3.59 20.94 6.38
CA GLY A 534 -2.63 20.26 7.25
C GLY A 534 -3.17 19.82 8.62
N ASP A 535 -4.38 20.21 9.01
CA ASP A 535 -4.97 19.77 10.29
C ASP A 535 -5.31 18.28 10.26
N SER A 536 -5.03 17.57 11.35
CA SER A 536 -5.50 16.21 11.56
C SER A 536 -6.91 16.23 12.16
N VAL A 537 -7.83 15.46 11.57
CA VAL A 537 -9.23 15.40 12.00
C VAL A 537 -9.64 13.96 12.33
N THR A 538 -10.60 13.83 13.25
CA THR A 538 -11.20 12.55 13.63
C THR A 538 -12.59 12.39 13.04
N VAL A 539 -13.10 11.14 12.99
CA VAL A 539 -14.46 10.84 12.49
C VAL A 539 -15.50 11.66 13.23
N GLY A 540 -16.38 12.29 12.47
CA GLY A 540 -17.48 13.11 13.01
C GLY A 540 -17.06 14.50 13.47
N GLN A 541 -15.76 14.83 13.48
CA GLN A 541 -15.30 16.18 13.79
C GLN A 541 -15.85 17.18 12.75
N THR A 542 -16.46 18.23 13.23
CA THR A 542 -17.01 19.28 12.36
C THR A 542 -15.89 19.96 11.56
N LEU A 543 -16.02 20.00 10.26
CA LEU A 543 -15.08 20.64 9.32
C LEU A 543 -15.52 22.05 8.99
N LEU A 544 -16.79 22.21 8.67
CA LEU A 544 -17.43 23.47 8.34
C LEU A 544 -18.95 23.38 8.56
N THR A 545 -19.62 24.53 8.51
CA THR A 545 -21.09 24.64 8.69
C THR A 545 -21.71 25.31 7.47
N ILE A 546 -22.81 24.77 6.96
CA ILE A 546 -23.59 25.33 5.82
C ILE A 546 -24.98 25.70 6.33
N ALA A 547 -25.42 26.95 6.05
CA ALA A 547 -26.75 27.45 6.35
C ALA A 547 -27.58 27.69 5.10
#